data_af6b95e13a495f99e27b775cc55de007
#
_entry.id   af6b95e13a495f99e27b775cc55de007
#
_cell.length_a   1.000
_cell.length_b   1.000
_cell.length_c   1.000
_cell.angle_alpha   90.00
_cell.angle_beta   90.00
_cell.angle_gamma   90.00
#
_symmetry.space_group_name_H-M   'P 1'
#
loop_
_entity.id
_entity.type
_entity.pdbx_description
1 polymer ?
#
loop_
_entity_poly.entity_id
_entity_poly.type
_entity_poly.pdbx_seq_one_letter_code
_entity_poly.pdbx_strand_id
1 'polypeptide(L)'
;MTDSVVVLLVEDNERNLKLARDVLEYAGFTVLVAMTGEEAVAKAKVATPDVILMDLQLPGIDGHAALALLRADERTAQIPVVALTAFAMAKDRDRAMAAGFDGYLEKPINVRVFPEQVREHLRTEAP
;
A
#
# COMPACT_ATOMS: atom_id res chain seq x y z
N MET A 1 -3.38 16.07 20.49
CA MET A 1 -2.67 14.84 20.19
C MET A 1 -2.92 14.41 18.79
N THR A 2 -1.87 14.05 18.11
CA THR A 2 -1.97 13.66 16.70
C THR A 2 -2.09 12.14 16.61
N ASP A 3 -3.09 11.67 15.92
CA ASP A 3 -3.21 10.23 15.68
C ASP A 3 -2.16 9.79 14.68
N SER A 4 -1.62 8.60 14.91
CA SER A 4 -0.69 8.01 13.95
C SER A 4 -1.41 7.67 12.67
N VAL A 5 -0.74 7.91 11.56
CA VAL A 5 -1.23 7.46 10.26
C VAL A 5 -1.09 5.95 10.20
N VAL A 6 -2.15 5.27 9.80
CA VAL A 6 -2.18 3.81 9.72
C VAL A 6 -1.92 3.38 8.28
N VAL A 7 -0.87 2.58 8.11
CA VAL A 7 -0.47 2.03 6.81
C VAL A 7 -0.73 0.53 6.83
N LEU A 8 -1.41 0.03 5.81
CA LEU A 8 -1.52 -1.41 5.60
C LEU A 8 -0.48 -1.79 4.56
N LEU A 9 0.52 -2.55 4.98
CA LEU A 9 1.63 -2.98 4.13
C LEU A 9 1.38 -4.41 3.68
N VAL A 10 1.26 -4.62 2.38
CA VAL A 10 0.96 -5.93 1.81
C VAL A 10 2.17 -6.42 1.05
N GLU A 11 2.83 -7.44 1.59
CA GLU A 11 4.09 -7.95 1.07
C GLU A 11 4.26 -9.39 1.57
N ASP A 12 4.55 -10.32 0.68
CA ASP A 12 4.70 -11.73 1.05
C ASP A 12 6.14 -12.12 1.41
N ASN A 13 7.12 -11.30 1.07
CA ASN A 13 8.52 -11.57 1.42
C ASN A 13 8.82 -11.02 2.80
N GLU A 14 9.18 -11.88 3.74
CA GLU A 14 9.37 -11.48 5.14
C GLU A 14 10.45 -10.44 5.34
N ARG A 15 11.55 -10.50 4.56
CA ARG A 15 12.62 -9.51 4.67
C ARG A 15 12.17 -8.15 4.22
N ASN A 16 11.48 -8.10 3.09
CA ASN A 16 10.97 -6.84 2.55
C ASN A 16 9.93 -6.26 3.48
N LEU A 17 9.06 -7.11 4.02
CA LEU A 17 8.02 -6.71 4.96
C LEU A 17 8.65 -6.09 6.20
N LYS A 18 9.64 -6.77 6.79
CA LYS A 18 10.30 -6.29 8.00
C LYS A 18 10.99 -4.95 7.76
N LEU A 19 11.74 -4.84 6.67
CA LEU A 19 12.43 -3.60 6.36
C LEU A 19 11.45 -2.44 6.20
N ALA A 20 10.44 -2.62 5.38
CA ALA A 20 9.47 -1.56 5.13
C ALA A 20 8.73 -1.18 6.39
N ARG A 21 8.31 -2.17 7.18
CA ARG A 21 7.62 -1.92 8.44
C ARG A 21 8.50 -1.13 9.41
N ASP A 22 9.75 -1.58 9.59
CA ASP A 22 10.66 -0.93 10.53
C ASP A 22 10.92 0.53 10.14
N VAL A 23 11.13 0.78 8.84
CA VAL A 23 11.36 2.14 8.35
C VAL A 23 10.15 3.02 8.60
N LEU A 24 8.94 2.51 8.34
CA LEU A 24 7.73 3.30 8.53
C LEU A 24 7.42 3.50 10.01
N GLU A 25 7.60 2.50 10.84
CA GLU A 25 7.37 2.63 12.28
C GLU A 25 8.34 3.64 12.89
N TYR A 26 9.59 3.60 12.46
CA TYR A 26 10.58 4.58 12.93
C TYR A 26 10.17 6.00 12.56
N ALA A 27 9.50 6.17 11.43
CA ALA A 27 9.03 7.48 10.97
C ALA A 27 7.72 7.92 11.63
N GLY A 28 7.13 7.09 12.50
CA GLY A 28 5.95 7.45 13.24
C GLY A 28 4.64 6.85 12.75
N PHE A 29 4.69 6.03 11.71
CA PHE A 29 3.48 5.37 11.21
C PHE A 29 3.11 4.17 12.09
N THR A 30 1.81 3.89 12.16
CA THR A 30 1.31 2.62 12.68
C THR A 30 1.16 1.68 11.49
N VAL A 31 1.81 0.52 11.53
CA VAL A 31 1.85 -0.39 10.38
C VAL A 31 1.10 -1.67 10.68
N LEU A 32 0.11 -1.97 9.85
CA LEU A 32 -0.56 -3.26 9.80
C LEU A 32 0.03 -4.02 8.62
N VAL A 33 0.11 -5.33 8.73
CA VAL A 33 0.71 -6.14 7.68
C VAL A 33 -0.25 -7.19 7.15
N ALA A 34 -0.10 -7.51 5.86
CA ALA A 34 -0.80 -8.61 5.23
C ALA A 34 0.18 -9.26 4.26
N MET A 35 0.10 -10.57 4.11
CA MET A 35 1.01 -11.33 3.26
C MET A 35 0.33 -11.85 2.00
N THR A 36 -0.98 -11.68 1.88
CA THR A 36 -1.74 -12.07 0.70
C THR A 36 -2.74 -10.99 0.35
N GLY A 37 -3.23 -11.01 -0.89
CA GLY A 37 -4.26 -10.06 -1.32
C GLY A 37 -5.56 -10.24 -0.56
N GLU A 38 -5.93 -11.49 -0.28
CA GLU A 38 -7.15 -11.80 0.48
C GLU A 38 -7.07 -11.24 1.90
N GLU A 39 -5.92 -11.43 2.55
CA GLU A 39 -5.71 -10.90 3.88
C GLU A 39 -5.76 -9.37 3.88
N ALA A 40 -5.17 -8.76 2.86
CA ALA A 40 -5.18 -7.31 2.72
C ALA A 40 -6.59 -6.76 2.62
N VAL A 41 -7.43 -7.38 1.80
CA VAL A 41 -8.82 -6.94 1.63
C VAL A 41 -9.58 -7.06 2.95
N ALA A 42 -9.43 -8.21 3.63
CA ALA A 42 -10.11 -8.44 4.91
C ALA A 42 -9.70 -7.43 5.97
N LYS A 43 -8.39 -7.18 6.10
CA LYS A 43 -7.89 -6.23 7.10
C LYS A 43 -8.29 -4.80 6.78
N ALA A 44 -8.28 -4.43 5.49
CA ALA A 44 -8.65 -3.07 5.09
C ALA A 44 -10.10 -2.76 5.45
N LYS A 45 -10.99 -3.73 5.30
CA LYS A 45 -12.41 -3.53 5.62
C LYS A 45 -12.64 -3.28 7.11
N VAL A 46 -11.84 -3.90 7.96
CA VAL A 46 -11.98 -3.78 9.41
C VAL A 46 -11.25 -2.55 9.93
N ALA A 47 -10.01 -2.36 9.51
CA ALA A 47 -9.15 -1.32 10.06
C ALA A 47 -9.27 0.02 9.35
N THR A 48 -9.76 0.03 8.13
CA THR A 48 -9.86 1.22 7.27
C THR A 48 -8.58 2.09 7.37
N PRO A 49 -7.43 1.56 6.92
CA PRO A 49 -6.17 2.29 7.02
C PRO A 49 -6.19 3.57 6.20
N ASP A 50 -5.23 4.46 6.46
CA ASP A 50 -5.12 5.72 5.74
C ASP A 50 -4.49 5.56 4.37
N VAL A 51 -3.69 4.51 4.18
CA VAL A 51 -3.07 4.18 2.89
C VAL A 51 -2.74 2.70 2.88
N ILE A 52 -2.78 2.10 1.69
CA ILE A 52 -2.41 0.70 1.49
C ILE A 52 -1.23 0.67 0.52
N LEU A 53 -0.16 -0.01 0.92
CA LEU A 53 0.99 -0.25 0.06
C LEU A 53 0.90 -1.70 -0.40
N MET A 54 0.67 -1.89 -1.69
CA MET A 54 0.30 -3.20 -2.25
C MET A 54 1.35 -3.72 -3.21
N ASP A 55 2.02 -4.81 -2.83
CA ASP A 55 2.88 -5.52 -3.77
C ASP A 55 2.00 -6.05 -4.91
N LEU A 56 2.45 -5.86 -6.14
CA LEU A 56 1.69 -6.36 -7.29
C LEU A 56 1.83 -7.85 -7.48
N GLN A 57 2.89 -8.46 -6.95
CA GLN A 57 3.15 -9.89 -7.11
C GLN A 57 2.94 -10.62 -5.79
N LEU A 58 1.71 -11.00 -5.55
CA LEU A 58 1.32 -11.70 -4.32
C LEU A 58 0.87 -13.11 -4.65
N PRO A 59 1.01 -14.06 -3.70
CA PRO A 59 0.38 -15.36 -3.86
C PRO A 59 -1.14 -15.23 -3.75
N GLY A 60 -1.86 -16.14 -4.38
CA GLY A 60 -3.32 -16.07 -4.42
C GLY A 60 -3.78 -15.02 -5.40
N ILE A 61 -4.66 -14.12 -4.98
CA ILE A 61 -5.05 -13.01 -5.86
C ILE A 61 -3.92 -12.00 -5.90
N ASP A 62 -3.65 -11.47 -7.09
CA ASP A 62 -2.58 -10.49 -7.24
C ASP A 62 -3.05 -9.10 -6.81
N GLY A 63 -2.12 -8.13 -6.85
CA GLY A 63 -2.43 -6.77 -6.41
C GLY A 63 -3.54 -6.10 -7.21
N HIS A 64 -3.64 -6.40 -8.49
CA HIS A 64 -4.71 -5.82 -9.32
C HIS A 64 -6.08 -6.36 -8.92
N ALA A 65 -6.18 -7.67 -8.67
CA ALA A 65 -7.43 -8.28 -8.23
C ALA A 65 -7.84 -7.77 -6.84
N ALA A 66 -6.85 -7.62 -5.94
CA ALA A 66 -7.11 -7.07 -4.62
C ALA A 66 -7.63 -5.63 -4.71
N LEU A 67 -7.02 -4.83 -5.59
CA LEU A 67 -7.47 -3.46 -5.80
C LEU A 67 -8.93 -3.41 -6.24
N ALA A 68 -9.31 -4.28 -7.18
CA ALA A 68 -10.69 -4.33 -7.65
C ALA A 68 -11.67 -4.61 -6.50
N LEU A 69 -11.31 -5.53 -5.61
CA LEU A 69 -12.14 -5.85 -4.45
C LEU A 69 -12.24 -4.68 -3.47
N LEU A 70 -11.13 -3.95 -3.28
CA LEU A 70 -11.13 -2.78 -2.40
C LEU A 70 -12.02 -1.68 -2.95
N ARG A 71 -11.96 -1.44 -4.26
CA ARG A 71 -12.77 -0.39 -4.89
C ARG A 71 -14.26 -0.74 -4.94
N ALA A 72 -14.59 -2.03 -4.88
CA ALA A 72 -15.97 -2.48 -4.91
C ALA A 72 -16.70 -2.37 -3.56
N ASP A 73 -15.98 -2.18 -2.46
CA ASP A 73 -16.56 -2.06 -1.13
C ASP A 73 -16.48 -0.61 -0.67
N GLU A 74 -17.60 -0.02 -0.29
CA GLU A 74 -17.64 1.40 0.07
C GLU A 74 -16.78 1.74 1.30
N ARG A 75 -16.50 0.75 2.17
CA ARG A 75 -15.63 0.97 3.33
C ARG A 75 -14.18 1.21 2.92
N THR A 76 -13.78 0.72 1.75
CA THR A 76 -12.38 0.77 1.29
C THR A 76 -12.20 1.48 -0.04
N ALA A 77 -13.30 1.86 -0.69
CA ALA A 77 -13.26 2.39 -2.06
C ALA A 77 -12.44 3.68 -2.18
N GLN A 78 -12.36 4.47 -1.12
CA GLN A 78 -11.66 5.76 -1.15
C GLN A 78 -10.27 5.73 -0.53
N ILE A 79 -9.83 4.58 -0.02
CA ILE A 79 -8.50 4.47 0.58
C ILE A 79 -7.44 4.52 -0.53
N PRO A 80 -6.43 5.40 -0.42
CA PRO A 80 -5.34 5.41 -1.39
C PRO A 80 -4.61 4.07 -1.40
N VAL A 81 -4.37 3.52 -2.57
CA VAL A 81 -3.62 2.27 -2.74
C VAL A 81 -2.45 2.54 -3.66
N VAL A 82 -1.25 2.33 -3.13
CA VAL A 82 0.00 2.57 -3.84
C VAL A 82 0.62 1.22 -4.21
N ALA A 83 0.91 1.04 -5.49
CA ALA A 83 1.53 -0.19 -5.97
C ALA A 83 3.01 -0.21 -5.62
N LEU A 84 3.49 -1.35 -5.12
CA LEU A 84 4.92 -1.61 -4.94
C LEU A 84 5.31 -2.69 -5.93
N THR A 85 6.40 -2.47 -6.68
CA THR A 85 6.80 -3.46 -7.67
C THR A 85 8.28 -3.38 -7.99
N ALA A 86 8.86 -4.55 -8.29
CA ALA A 86 10.23 -4.65 -8.80
C ALA A 86 10.27 -4.38 -10.31
N PHE A 87 9.12 -4.37 -10.98
CA PHE A 87 9.05 -4.17 -12.42
C PHE A 87 8.70 -2.71 -12.70
N ALA A 88 9.72 -1.93 -13.01
CA ALA A 88 9.62 -0.48 -13.07
C ALA A 88 9.60 0.07 -14.50
N MET A 89 9.10 -0.71 -15.45
CA MET A 89 8.99 -0.21 -16.82
C MET A 89 7.80 0.73 -16.96
N ALA A 90 7.94 1.70 -17.86
CA ALA A 90 6.89 2.71 -18.05
C ALA A 90 5.52 2.11 -18.30
N LYS A 91 5.45 1.04 -19.13
CA LYS A 91 4.16 0.40 -19.42
C LYS A 91 3.54 -0.28 -18.19
N ASP A 92 4.37 -0.76 -17.27
CA ASP A 92 3.85 -1.38 -16.04
C ASP A 92 3.26 -0.32 -15.12
N ARG A 93 3.91 0.84 -15.04
CA ARG A 93 3.39 1.98 -14.28
C ARG A 93 2.08 2.47 -14.90
N ASP A 94 2.05 2.62 -16.22
CA ASP A 94 0.85 3.08 -16.92
C ASP A 94 -0.31 2.12 -16.69
N ARG A 95 -0.04 0.81 -16.72
CA ARG A 95 -1.07 -0.20 -16.45
C ARG A 95 -1.60 -0.10 -15.03
N ALA A 96 -0.71 0.08 -14.05
CA ALA A 96 -1.12 0.22 -12.65
C ALA A 96 -1.99 1.46 -12.45
N MET A 97 -1.57 2.58 -13.01
CA MET A 97 -2.34 3.81 -12.87
C MET A 97 -3.68 3.70 -13.59
N ALA A 98 -3.72 3.07 -14.77
CA ALA A 98 -4.97 2.85 -15.49
C ALA A 98 -5.91 1.91 -14.74
N ALA A 99 -5.36 0.99 -13.95
CA ALA A 99 -6.17 0.06 -13.15
C ALA A 99 -6.78 0.71 -11.91
N GLY A 100 -6.30 1.92 -11.54
CA GLY A 100 -6.87 2.65 -10.42
C GLY A 100 -5.99 2.76 -9.19
N PHE A 101 -4.72 2.34 -9.28
CA PHE A 101 -3.77 2.60 -8.20
C PHE A 101 -3.52 4.11 -8.11
N ASP A 102 -3.37 4.61 -6.90
CA ASP A 102 -3.16 6.03 -6.67
C ASP A 102 -1.70 6.44 -6.77
N GLY A 103 -0.80 5.48 -6.74
CA GLY A 103 0.62 5.73 -6.87
C GLY A 103 1.37 4.47 -7.21
N TYR A 104 2.67 4.62 -7.39
CA TYR A 104 3.53 3.54 -7.87
C TYR A 104 4.93 3.77 -7.30
N LEU A 105 5.44 2.79 -6.55
CA LEU A 105 6.78 2.87 -5.98
C LEU A 105 7.57 1.65 -6.41
N GLU A 106 8.85 1.86 -6.71
CA GLU A 106 9.74 0.79 -7.12
C GLU A 106 10.38 0.11 -5.92
N LYS A 107 10.58 -1.19 -6.04
CA LYS A 107 11.42 -1.95 -5.13
C LYS A 107 12.82 -2.05 -5.72
N PRO A 108 13.87 -2.14 -4.89
CA PRO A 108 13.83 -2.06 -3.43
C PRO A 108 13.52 -0.64 -2.96
N ILE A 109 12.90 -0.53 -1.80
CA ILE A 109 12.59 0.79 -1.26
C ILE A 109 13.88 1.52 -0.90
N ASN A 110 13.86 2.84 -1.05
CA ASN A 110 14.93 3.70 -0.59
C ASN A 110 14.56 4.17 0.81
N VAL A 111 15.28 3.66 1.83
CA VAL A 111 14.90 3.90 3.22
C VAL A 111 14.87 5.38 3.60
N ARG A 112 15.67 6.21 2.91
CA ARG A 112 15.73 7.64 3.20
C ARG A 112 14.48 8.39 2.78
N VAL A 113 13.88 7.99 1.66
CA VAL A 113 12.76 8.73 1.08
C VAL A 113 11.44 7.99 1.19
N PHE A 114 11.45 6.72 1.54
CA PHE A 114 10.25 5.89 1.56
C PHE A 114 9.13 6.49 2.44
N PRO A 115 9.40 6.90 3.69
CA PRO A 115 8.34 7.49 4.50
C PRO A 115 7.71 8.73 3.86
N GLU A 116 8.53 9.56 3.23
CA GLU A 116 8.02 10.77 2.58
C GLU A 116 7.21 10.44 1.34
N GLN A 117 7.65 9.42 0.58
CA GLN A 117 6.88 8.94 -0.56
C GLN A 117 5.49 8.43 -0.13
N VAL A 118 5.44 7.75 1.01
CA VAL A 118 4.14 7.29 1.55
C VAL A 118 3.28 8.48 1.93
N ARG A 119 3.87 9.48 2.60
CA ARG A 119 3.11 10.68 3.00
C ARG A 119 2.52 11.42 1.80
N GLU A 120 3.23 11.45 0.68
CA GLU A 120 2.77 12.12 -0.53
C GLU A 120 1.49 11.48 -1.09
N HIS A 121 1.24 10.21 -0.77
CA HIS A 121 0.08 9.49 -1.27
C HIS A 121 -1.07 9.43 -0.28
N LEU A 122 -0.91 10.06 0.90
CA LEU A 122 -1.99 10.10 1.86
C LEU A 122 -3.13 10.95 1.34
N ARG A 123 -4.33 10.53 1.67
CA ARG A 123 -5.51 11.29 1.33
C ARG A 123 -5.47 12.62 2.07
N THR A 124 -5.56 13.71 1.33
CA THR A 124 -5.57 15.05 1.92
C THR A 124 -7.01 15.46 2.17
N GLU A 125 -7.32 15.73 3.43
CA GLU A 125 -8.62 16.27 3.76
C GLU A 125 -8.62 17.75 3.47
N ALA A 126 -9.59 18.21 2.70
CA ALA A 126 -9.72 19.64 2.46
C ALA A 126 -10.13 20.34 3.74
N PRO A 127 -9.48 21.45 4.09
CA PRO A 127 -9.88 22.21 5.26
C PRO A 127 -11.27 22.75 5.13
#